data_450f7e7eb2bd7f7ae9573bb81479b420
#
_entry.id   450f7e7eb2bd7f7ae9573bb81479b420
#
_cell.length_a   1.000
_cell.length_b   1.000
_cell.length_c   1.000
_cell.angle_alpha   90.00
_cell.angle_beta   90.00
_cell.angle_gamma   90.00
#
_symmetry.space_group_name_H-M   'P 1'
#
loop_
_entity.id
_entity.type
_entity.pdbx_description
1 polymer ?
#
loop_
_entity_poly.entity_id
_entity_poly.type
_entity_poly.pdbx_seq_one_letter_code
_entity_poly.pdbx_strand_id
1 'polypeptide(L)'
;MPFKLLILASAACASTPLLAQAAQPNPASALAKPAFDKADAELAVRELATAVEENFVFPDAGKAYAAMLRANLAKGAYASFPDAQAFADKVTDDLQAVHKDGHLRLQVAPAEQRGQAQAPNGGPQDVNAVNKSGWLAPGVAYVDFNGFPGNQATAAAVTRFLETHKDAKALIIDARHNGGGGLAEMNQIFAQIFDKPTTLVTMDIREAVEKKHGTPFDPDDPLMRKVDGPATIIRRQHVAVPAAQQSGLRDAKVYLLTSKRTFSAAEHLSLALKRTKRATLIGEATGGGAHFGGMGPMGKGYAAFVPVGRTFDPDTGKSWEGTGVAPDVAVPADKALDEALKLAGVTATGESALTSLH
;
A
#
# COMPACT_ATOMS: atom_id res chain seq x y z
N MET A 1 60.57 43.95 -41.85
CA MET A 1 60.88 43.00 -42.95
C MET A 1 59.76 42.08 -43.08
N PRO A 2 59.21 41.81 -44.27
CA PRO A 2 57.77 41.61 -44.48
C PRO A 2 57.31 40.16 -44.35
N PHE A 3 56.11 40.07 -43.83
CA PHE A 3 55.24 38.88 -43.77
C PHE A 3 54.81 38.45 -45.17
N LYS A 4 54.97 37.19 -45.49
CA LYS A 4 54.32 36.58 -46.65
C LYS A 4 53.05 35.78 -46.21
N LEU A 5 51.92 36.26 -46.69
CA LEU A 5 50.61 35.66 -46.54
C LEU A 5 50.49 34.47 -47.53
N LEU A 6 50.18 33.28 -46.98
CA LEU A 6 49.88 32.10 -47.84
C LEU A 6 48.38 31.78 -47.67
N ILE A 7 47.62 31.94 -48.73
CA ILE A 7 46.23 31.61 -48.85
C ILE A 7 46.12 30.14 -49.22
N LEU A 8 45.57 29.30 -48.33
CA LEU A 8 45.17 27.96 -48.68
C LEU A 8 43.64 27.93 -48.85
N ALA A 9 43.20 27.59 -50.00
CA ALA A 9 41.82 27.36 -50.34
C ALA A 9 41.37 25.99 -49.77
N SER A 10 40.43 26.01 -48.88
CA SER A 10 39.80 24.81 -48.34
C SER A 10 38.51 24.48 -49.13
N ALA A 11 38.51 23.36 -49.79
CA ALA A 11 37.35 22.80 -50.44
C ALA A 11 36.31 22.34 -49.38
N ALA A 12 35.12 22.87 -49.45
CA ALA A 12 34.01 22.47 -48.61
C ALA A 12 33.43 21.15 -49.14
N CYS A 13 33.67 20.04 -48.42
CA CYS A 13 32.89 18.84 -48.54
C CYS A 13 31.60 19.01 -47.73
N ALA A 14 30.47 19.12 -48.40
CA ALA A 14 29.15 19.07 -47.84
C ALA A 14 28.83 17.63 -47.39
N SER A 15 28.96 17.34 -46.08
CA SER A 15 28.45 16.15 -45.47
C SER A 15 27.01 16.42 -44.98
N THR A 16 26.03 15.82 -45.67
CA THR A 16 24.66 15.73 -45.22
C THR A 16 24.56 14.94 -43.91
N PRO A 17 23.93 15.48 -42.85
CA PRO A 17 23.70 14.68 -41.69
C PRO A 17 22.63 13.63 -41.97
N LEU A 18 23.02 12.36 -41.85
CA LEU A 18 22.09 11.24 -41.81
C LEU A 18 21.26 11.39 -40.52
N LEU A 19 20.03 11.86 -40.61
CA LEU A 19 19.08 11.86 -39.53
C LEU A 19 18.85 10.40 -39.15
N ALA A 20 19.44 9.99 -38.04
CA ALA A 20 19.08 8.75 -37.36
C ALA A 20 17.62 8.89 -36.92
N GLN A 21 16.74 8.23 -37.67
CA GLN A 21 15.34 8.10 -37.34
C GLN A 21 15.26 7.27 -36.05
N ALA A 22 15.05 7.94 -34.92
CA ALA A 22 14.74 7.26 -33.65
C ALA A 22 13.52 6.38 -33.91
N ALA A 23 13.70 5.08 -33.80
CA ALA A 23 12.62 4.12 -33.88
C ALA A 23 11.58 4.52 -32.80
N GLN A 24 10.41 4.95 -33.27
CA GLN A 24 9.27 5.17 -32.37
C GLN A 24 8.94 3.84 -31.71
N PRO A 25 8.71 3.79 -30.39
CA PRO A 25 8.29 2.56 -29.75
C PRO A 25 6.95 2.17 -30.35
N ASN A 26 6.89 0.95 -30.87
CA ASN A 26 5.70 0.35 -31.45
C ASN A 26 4.57 0.34 -30.38
N PRO A 27 3.43 1.02 -30.56
CA PRO A 27 2.36 1.06 -29.58
C PRO A 27 1.59 -0.26 -29.40
N ALA A 28 2.04 -1.35 -30.01
CA ALA A 28 1.37 -2.65 -30.01
C ALA A 28 2.12 -3.74 -29.23
N SER A 29 2.97 -3.39 -28.26
CA SER A 29 3.39 -4.36 -27.24
C SER A 29 2.42 -4.27 -26.05
N ALA A 30 1.17 -4.61 -26.23
CA ALA A 30 0.37 -5.21 -25.18
C ALA A 30 1.19 -6.42 -24.72
N LEU A 31 1.78 -6.35 -23.50
CA LEU A 31 2.61 -7.42 -22.95
C LEU A 31 1.80 -8.71 -23.02
N ALA A 32 2.22 -9.61 -23.90
CA ALA A 32 1.53 -10.89 -24.08
C ALA A 32 1.41 -11.55 -22.72
N LYS A 33 0.20 -11.95 -22.34
CA LYS A 33 -0.01 -12.64 -21.07
C LYS A 33 0.89 -13.87 -21.05
N PRO A 34 1.55 -14.18 -19.91
CA PRO A 34 2.41 -15.35 -19.82
C PRO A 34 1.64 -16.61 -20.18
N ALA A 35 2.27 -17.49 -20.96
CA ALA A 35 1.68 -18.78 -21.28
C ALA A 35 1.46 -19.60 -20.00
N PHE A 36 0.41 -20.41 -20.00
CA PHE A 36 0.16 -21.37 -18.95
C PHE A 36 1.14 -22.54 -19.07
N ASP A 37 1.79 -22.88 -17.94
CA ASP A 37 2.55 -24.13 -17.78
C ASP A 37 1.91 -24.96 -16.66
N LYS A 38 1.55 -26.20 -16.99
CA LYS A 38 0.86 -27.10 -16.06
C LYS A 38 1.74 -27.49 -14.88
N ALA A 39 3.02 -27.75 -15.08
CA ALA A 39 3.90 -28.20 -14.01
C ALA A 39 4.16 -27.06 -13.01
N ASP A 40 4.36 -25.85 -13.48
CA ASP A 40 4.53 -24.66 -12.65
C ASP A 40 3.23 -24.31 -11.91
N ALA A 41 2.07 -24.45 -12.56
CA ALA A 41 0.75 -24.24 -11.94
C ALA A 41 0.49 -25.25 -10.82
N GLU A 42 0.76 -26.55 -11.05
CA GLU A 42 0.62 -27.58 -10.02
C GLU A 42 1.56 -27.36 -8.83
N LEU A 43 2.80 -26.91 -9.08
CA LEU A 43 3.74 -26.55 -8.04
C LEU A 43 3.22 -25.37 -7.21
N ALA A 44 2.74 -24.33 -7.89
CA ALA A 44 2.18 -23.14 -7.24
C ALA A 44 1.00 -23.48 -6.31
N VAL A 45 0.10 -24.37 -6.73
CA VAL A 45 -1.03 -24.81 -5.89
C VAL A 45 -0.54 -25.59 -4.67
N ARG A 46 0.46 -26.48 -4.82
CA ARG A 46 1.00 -27.25 -3.69
C ARG A 46 1.67 -26.32 -2.66
N GLU A 47 2.46 -25.39 -3.11
CA GLU A 47 3.14 -24.43 -2.23
C GLU A 47 2.15 -23.50 -1.55
N LEU A 48 1.16 -22.97 -2.29
CA LEU A 48 0.11 -22.14 -1.73
C LEU A 48 -0.71 -22.91 -0.68
N ALA A 49 -1.08 -24.17 -0.94
CA ALA A 49 -1.80 -25.00 0.03
C ALA A 49 -1.01 -25.15 1.34
N THR A 50 0.30 -25.38 1.25
CA THR A 50 1.18 -25.47 2.42
C THR A 50 1.27 -24.11 3.12
N ALA A 51 1.48 -23.04 2.37
CA ALA A 51 1.63 -21.70 2.92
C ALA A 51 0.37 -21.23 3.69
N VAL A 52 -0.83 -21.44 3.16
CA VAL A 52 -2.07 -21.05 3.86
C VAL A 52 -2.35 -21.93 5.08
N GLU A 53 -2.09 -23.24 5.01
CA GLU A 53 -2.28 -24.16 6.14
C GLU A 53 -1.39 -23.78 7.33
N GLU A 54 -0.14 -23.47 7.05
CA GLU A 54 0.84 -23.18 8.08
C GLU A 54 0.74 -21.75 8.62
N ASN A 55 0.44 -20.77 7.76
CA ASN A 55 0.65 -19.37 8.09
C ASN A 55 -0.62 -18.51 8.14
N PHE A 56 -1.74 -18.93 7.51
CA PHE A 56 -2.94 -18.10 7.48
C PHE A 56 -3.41 -17.73 8.89
N VAL A 57 -3.80 -16.48 9.10
CA VAL A 57 -4.12 -15.91 10.42
C VAL A 57 -5.15 -16.72 11.22
N PHE A 58 -6.11 -17.34 10.55
CA PHE A 58 -7.09 -18.26 11.15
C PHE A 58 -6.76 -19.71 10.78
N PRO A 59 -6.24 -20.54 11.72
CA PRO A 59 -5.78 -21.89 11.43
C PRO A 59 -6.81 -22.79 10.75
N ASP A 60 -8.09 -22.70 11.16
CA ASP A 60 -9.14 -23.53 10.59
C ASP A 60 -9.49 -23.13 9.16
N ALA A 61 -9.51 -21.82 8.85
CA ALA A 61 -9.65 -21.35 7.48
C ALA A 61 -8.43 -21.73 6.63
N GLY A 62 -7.22 -21.65 7.18
CA GLY A 62 -6.00 -22.10 6.51
C GLY A 62 -6.04 -23.57 6.11
N LYS A 63 -6.51 -24.46 7.02
CA LYS A 63 -6.74 -25.89 6.73
C LYS A 63 -7.81 -26.10 5.67
N ALA A 64 -8.90 -25.34 5.71
CA ALA A 64 -9.99 -25.43 4.73
C ALA A 64 -9.50 -25.02 3.32
N TYR A 65 -8.73 -23.93 3.20
CA TYR A 65 -8.08 -23.54 1.95
C TYR A 65 -7.17 -24.65 1.41
N ALA A 66 -6.29 -25.17 2.24
CA ALA A 66 -5.35 -26.22 1.84
C ALA A 66 -6.06 -27.48 1.38
N ALA A 67 -7.09 -27.91 2.09
CA ALA A 67 -7.90 -29.09 1.73
C ALA A 67 -8.58 -28.88 0.37
N MET A 68 -9.18 -27.71 0.13
CA MET A 68 -9.82 -27.37 -1.14
C MET A 68 -8.81 -27.37 -2.29
N LEU A 69 -7.67 -26.70 -2.12
CA LEU A 69 -6.62 -26.62 -3.15
C LEU A 69 -6.09 -28.01 -3.53
N ARG A 70 -5.79 -28.86 -2.53
CA ARG A 70 -5.32 -30.22 -2.77
C ARG A 70 -6.37 -31.10 -3.45
N ALA A 71 -7.66 -30.96 -3.06
CA ALA A 71 -8.75 -31.70 -3.66
C ALA A 71 -8.98 -31.28 -5.14
N ASN A 72 -8.93 -29.98 -5.44
CA ASN A 72 -9.06 -29.47 -6.80
C ASN A 72 -7.89 -29.92 -7.69
N LEU A 73 -6.67 -29.91 -7.14
CA LEU A 73 -5.48 -30.40 -7.82
C LEU A 73 -5.63 -31.90 -8.17
N ALA A 74 -6.07 -32.73 -7.22
CA ALA A 74 -6.26 -34.17 -7.42
C ALA A 74 -7.35 -34.49 -8.45
N LYS A 75 -8.37 -33.64 -8.60
CA LYS A 75 -9.43 -33.74 -9.62
C LYS A 75 -9.02 -33.19 -10.99
N GLY A 76 -7.81 -32.66 -11.13
CA GLY A 76 -7.34 -32.04 -12.37
C GLY A 76 -8.01 -30.69 -12.70
N ALA A 77 -8.62 -30.01 -11.71
CA ALA A 77 -9.29 -28.73 -11.92
C ALA A 77 -8.35 -27.62 -12.40
N TYR A 78 -7.05 -27.81 -12.23
CA TYR A 78 -6.00 -26.86 -12.60
C TYR A 78 -5.11 -27.35 -13.78
N ALA A 79 -5.62 -28.28 -14.60
CA ALA A 79 -4.81 -28.95 -15.61
C ALA A 79 -4.60 -28.15 -16.90
N SER A 80 -5.49 -27.20 -17.23
CA SER A 80 -5.44 -26.46 -18.51
C SER A 80 -6.13 -25.10 -18.41
N PHE A 81 -5.42 -24.05 -18.83
CA PHE A 81 -5.92 -22.68 -18.91
C PHE A 81 -5.39 -21.97 -20.17
N PRO A 82 -6.10 -20.95 -20.67
CA PRO A 82 -5.66 -20.19 -21.83
C PRO A 82 -4.35 -19.42 -21.61
N ASP A 83 -4.10 -18.97 -20.39
CA ASP A 83 -2.91 -18.26 -19.94
C ASP A 83 -2.70 -18.38 -18.44
N ALA A 84 -1.53 -17.94 -17.96
CA ALA A 84 -1.18 -17.98 -16.53
C ALA A 84 -2.10 -17.10 -15.65
N GLN A 85 -2.61 -15.99 -16.20
CA GLN A 85 -3.50 -15.10 -15.45
C GLN A 85 -4.87 -15.75 -15.21
N ALA A 86 -5.45 -16.40 -16.20
CA ALA A 86 -6.72 -17.10 -16.06
C ALA A 86 -6.64 -18.24 -15.02
N PHE A 87 -5.48 -18.91 -14.91
CA PHE A 87 -5.23 -19.86 -13.84
C PHE A 87 -5.15 -19.18 -12.47
N ALA A 88 -4.39 -18.10 -12.33
CA ALA A 88 -4.26 -17.38 -11.07
C ALA A 88 -5.60 -16.82 -10.58
N ASP A 89 -6.43 -16.29 -11.50
CA ASP A 89 -7.78 -15.81 -11.22
C ASP A 89 -8.67 -16.96 -10.70
N LYS A 90 -8.65 -18.14 -11.37
CA LYS A 90 -9.43 -19.31 -10.93
C LYS A 90 -9.04 -19.78 -9.53
N VAL A 91 -7.74 -19.86 -9.24
CA VAL A 91 -7.27 -20.24 -7.88
C VAL A 91 -7.73 -19.21 -6.85
N THR A 92 -7.66 -17.93 -7.18
CA THR A 92 -8.15 -16.84 -6.32
C THR A 92 -9.64 -16.96 -6.06
N ASP A 93 -10.46 -17.20 -7.09
CA ASP A 93 -11.91 -17.41 -6.94
C ASP A 93 -12.23 -18.60 -6.03
N ASP A 94 -11.48 -19.70 -6.16
CA ASP A 94 -11.65 -20.88 -5.30
C ASP A 94 -11.30 -20.57 -3.84
N LEU A 95 -10.25 -19.78 -3.59
CA LEU A 95 -9.92 -19.32 -2.23
C LEU A 95 -11.05 -18.45 -1.67
N GLN A 96 -11.53 -17.48 -2.43
CA GLN A 96 -12.62 -16.58 -2.02
C GLN A 96 -13.95 -17.31 -1.78
N ALA A 97 -14.17 -18.45 -2.43
CA ALA A 97 -15.35 -19.29 -2.21
C ALA A 97 -15.32 -20.05 -0.87
N VAL A 98 -14.11 -20.36 -0.36
CA VAL A 98 -13.94 -21.02 0.95
C VAL A 98 -14.13 -20.01 2.09
N HIS A 99 -13.40 -18.92 2.02
CA HIS A 99 -13.47 -17.82 2.98
C HIS A 99 -13.03 -16.53 2.28
N LYS A 100 -13.78 -15.45 2.44
CA LYS A 100 -13.43 -14.16 1.84
C LYS A 100 -12.29 -13.50 2.59
N ASP A 101 -11.29 -13.05 1.85
CA ASP A 101 -10.15 -12.31 2.36
C ASP A 101 -9.67 -11.31 1.31
N GLY A 102 -9.56 -10.04 1.68
CA GLY A 102 -9.22 -8.96 0.75
C GLY A 102 -7.79 -9.03 0.19
N HIS A 103 -6.89 -9.72 0.88
CA HIS A 103 -5.48 -9.82 0.49
C HIS A 103 -5.11 -11.17 -0.14
N LEU A 104 -5.75 -12.28 0.28
CA LEU A 104 -5.37 -13.63 -0.16
C LEU A 104 -5.73 -13.85 -1.62
N ARG A 105 -4.73 -13.90 -2.47
CA ARG A 105 -4.85 -14.15 -3.90
C ARG A 105 -3.58 -14.72 -4.49
N LEU A 106 -3.70 -15.56 -5.51
CA LEU A 106 -2.61 -15.97 -6.37
C LEU A 106 -2.43 -14.95 -7.50
N GLN A 107 -1.21 -14.61 -7.82
CA GLN A 107 -0.87 -13.65 -8.87
C GLN A 107 0.22 -14.22 -9.77
N VAL A 108 0.25 -13.80 -11.03
CA VAL A 108 1.38 -14.03 -11.90
C VAL A 108 2.53 -13.13 -11.44
N ALA A 109 3.68 -13.72 -11.14
CA ALA A 109 4.85 -12.97 -10.73
C ALA A 109 5.33 -12.01 -11.84
N PRO A 110 5.86 -10.82 -11.52
CA PRO A 110 6.45 -9.90 -12.49
C PRO A 110 7.54 -10.59 -13.33
N ALA A 111 7.72 -10.17 -14.59
CA ALA A 111 8.66 -10.80 -15.52
C ALA A 111 10.11 -10.87 -14.98
N GLU A 112 10.51 -9.85 -14.24
CA GLU A 112 11.85 -9.73 -13.62
C GLU A 112 12.08 -10.77 -12.50
N GLN A 113 11.02 -11.32 -11.94
CA GLN A 113 11.05 -12.31 -10.86
C GLN A 113 10.86 -13.76 -11.37
N ARG A 114 10.50 -13.91 -12.65
CA ARG A 114 10.32 -15.23 -13.28
C ARG A 114 11.67 -15.82 -13.64
N GLY A 115 12.17 -16.74 -12.82
CA GLY A 115 13.44 -17.45 -13.08
C GLY A 115 14.57 -17.14 -12.12
N GLN A 116 14.38 -16.27 -11.18
CA GLN A 116 15.30 -16.11 -10.06
C GLN A 116 14.79 -16.90 -8.86
N ALA A 117 15.60 -17.81 -8.35
CA ALA A 117 15.42 -18.36 -7.00
C ALA A 117 15.57 -17.18 -6.03
N GLN A 118 14.49 -16.82 -5.37
CA GLN A 118 14.23 -15.55 -4.74
C GLN A 118 15.16 -15.17 -3.63
N ALA A 119 15.71 -13.96 -3.71
CA ALA A 119 15.83 -13.15 -2.52
C ALA A 119 14.46 -12.46 -2.29
N PRO A 120 13.85 -12.51 -1.11
CA PRO A 120 12.66 -11.74 -0.77
C PRO A 120 13.12 -10.32 -0.49
N ASN A 121 13.35 -9.52 -1.49
CA ASN A 121 13.63 -8.09 -1.34
C ASN A 121 14.13 -7.51 -2.67
N GLY A 122 13.23 -7.27 -3.61
CA GLY A 122 13.30 -5.99 -4.27
C GLY A 122 12.92 -5.01 -3.16
N GLY A 123 13.89 -4.36 -2.54
CA GLY A 123 13.64 -3.29 -1.60
C GLY A 123 12.66 -2.29 -2.22
N PRO A 124 11.89 -1.55 -1.42
CA PRO A 124 10.98 -0.54 -1.92
C PRO A 124 11.78 0.33 -2.90
N GLN A 125 11.31 0.43 -4.15
CA GLN A 125 11.91 1.39 -5.06
C GLN A 125 11.84 2.74 -4.33
N ASP A 126 12.95 3.48 -4.28
CA ASP A 126 13.02 4.76 -3.57
C ASP A 126 12.25 5.86 -4.34
N VAL A 127 10.98 5.54 -4.65
CA VAL A 127 10.04 6.42 -5.32
C VAL A 127 9.16 7.07 -4.26
N ASN A 128 9.10 8.40 -4.28
CA ASN A 128 8.25 9.16 -3.38
C ASN A 128 6.77 8.86 -3.63
N ALA A 129 6.07 8.39 -2.61
CA ALA A 129 4.63 8.10 -2.66
C ALA A 129 3.75 9.30 -2.27
N VAL A 130 4.33 10.43 -1.86
CA VAL A 130 3.61 11.70 -1.75
C VAL A 130 3.44 12.27 -3.16
N ASN A 131 2.19 12.26 -3.63
CA ASN A 131 1.85 12.67 -4.98
C ASN A 131 1.75 14.20 -5.09
N LYS A 132 1.06 14.83 -4.13
CA LYS A 132 0.90 16.28 -4.00
C LYS A 132 0.91 16.68 -2.54
N SER A 133 1.51 17.82 -2.22
CA SER A 133 1.43 18.40 -0.88
C SER A 133 1.66 19.91 -0.92
N GLY A 134 1.03 20.64 -0.01
CA GLY A 134 1.17 22.10 0.10
C GLY A 134 -0.01 22.75 0.82
N TRP A 135 -0.16 24.06 0.64
CA TRP A 135 -1.28 24.84 1.13
C TRP A 135 -2.40 24.92 0.07
N LEU A 136 -3.60 24.47 0.39
CA LEU A 136 -4.81 24.66 -0.46
C LEU A 136 -5.46 26.02 -0.24
N ALA A 137 -5.28 26.58 0.96
CA ALA A 137 -5.75 27.90 1.36
C ALA A 137 -4.96 28.35 2.59
N PRO A 138 -5.00 29.62 3.02
CA PRO A 138 -4.35 30.07 4.25
C PRO A 138 -4.77 29.20 5.46
N GLY A 139 -3.80 28.53 6.07
CA GLY A 139 -3.98 27.65 7.22
C GLY A 139 -4.60 26.27 6.92
N VAL A 140 -4.79 25.88 5.66
CA VAL A 140 -5.29 24.56 5.26
C VAL A 140 -4.21 23.81 4.48
N ALA A 141 -3.53 22.88 5.18
CA ALA A 141 -2.52 22.02 4.61
C ALA A 141 -3.13 20.76 3.98
N TYR A 142 -2.49 20.26 2.92
CA TYR A 142 -2.95 19.09 2.15
C TYR A 142 -1.78 18.19 1.80
N VAL A 143 -2.00 16.89 1.91
CA VAL A 143 -1.06 15.86 1.44
C VAL A 143 -1.82 14.69 0.84
N ASP A 144 -1.40 14.26 -0.35
CA ASP A 144 -1.96 13.13 -1.11
C ASP A 144 -0.95 11.99 -1.20
N PHE A 145 -1.37 10.79 -0.80
CA PHE A 145 -0.55 9.58 -0.77
C PHE A 145 -1.06 8.51 -1.72
N ASN A 146 -0.17 7.97 -2.55
CA ASN A 146 -0.45 6.76 -3.35
C ASN A 146 -0.23 5.45 -2.57
N GLY A 147 0.52 5.50 -1.47
CA GLY A 147 0.85 4.34 -0.63
C GLY A 147 1.76 4.71 0.53
N PHE A 148 2.12 3.72 1.33
CA PHE A 148 3.05 3.82 2.45
C PHE A 148 4.22 2.83 2.26
N PRO A 149 5.18 3.15 1.36
CA PRO A 149 6.26 2.22 1.01
C PRO A 149 7.32 2.04 2.10
N GLY A 150 7.38 2.91 3.11
CA GLY A 150 8.41 2.88 4.16
C GLY A 150 9.81 3.22 3.64
N ASN A 151 9.95 3.86 2.49
CA ASN A 151 11.22 4.21 1.89
C ASN A 151 11.70 5.61 2.29
N GLN A 152 13.00 5.88 2.06
CA GLN A 152 13.62 7.13 2.48
C GLN A 152 13.04 8.35 1.76
N ALA A 153 12.72 8.26 0.47
CA ALA A 153 12.18 9.37 -0.30
C ALA A 153 10.83 9.83 0.23
N THR A 154 9.93 8.88 0.51
CA THR A 154 8.60 9.19 1.07
C THR A 154 8.71 9.70 2.50
N ALA A 155 9.52 9.05 3.35
CA ALA A 155 9.74 9.48 4.73
C ALA A 155 10.27 10.93 4.80
N ALA A 156 11.24 11.29 3.96
CA ALA A 156 11.77 12.65 3.85
C ALA A 156 10.73 13.67 3.36
N ALA A 157 9.87 13.27 2.40
CA ALA A 157 8.79 14.12 1.90
C ALA A 157 7.74 14.40 3.00
N VAL A 158 7.35 13.37 3.76
CA VAL A 158 6.42 13.50 4.91
C VAL A 158 7.01 14.39 5.99
N THR A 159 8.26 14.17 6.39
CA THR A 159 8.95 15.01 7.39
C THR A 159 8.93 16.48 6.96
N ARG A 160 9.37 16.77 5.73
CA ARG A 160 9.38 18.14 5.20
C ARG A 160 7.98 18.75 5.18
N PHE A 161 6.97 18.00 4.74
CA PHE A 161 5.60 18.48 4.73
C PHE A 161 5.11 18.84 6.14
N LEU A 162 5.32 17.97 7.12
CA LEU A 162 4.89 18.21 8.50
C LEU A 162 5.61 19.41 9.14
N GLU A 163 6.91 19.60 8.87
CA GLU A 163 7.69 20.72 9.35
C GLU A 163 7.22 22.06 8.75
N THR A 164 6.98 22.09 7.43
CA THR A 164 6.58 23.31 6.72
C THR A 164 5.14 23.70 6.98
N HIS A 165 4.30 22.76 7.41
CA HIS A 165 2.86 22.99 7.66
C HIS A 165 2.48 22.82 9.15
N LYS A 166 3.45 22.85 10.06
CA LYS A 166 3.25 22.63 11.50
C LYS A 166 2.24 23.57 12.17
N ASP A 167 2.00 24.75 11.58
CA ASP A 167 1.09 25.77 12.09
C ASP A 167 -0.29 25.78 11.40
N ALA A 168 -0.57 24.75 10.59
CA ALA A 168 -1.87 24.61 9.91
C ALA A 168 -3.02 24.53 10.93
N LYS A 169 -4.14 25.13 10.57
CA LYS A 169 -5.41 25.09 11.35
C LYS A 169 -6.28 23.91 10.91
N ALA A 170 -6.09 23.46 9.68
CA ALA A 170 -6.69 22.24 9.15
C ALA A 170 -5.63 21.44 8.36
N LEU A 171 -5.67 20.11 8.51
CA LEU A 171 -4.84 19.16 7.76
C LEU A 171 -5.77 18.21 7.01
N ILE A 172 -5.65 18.21 5.68
CA ILE A 172 -6.37 17.29 4.80
C ILE A 172 -5.38 16.21 4.33
N ILE A 173 -5.64 14.97 4.70
CA ILE A 173 -4.87 13.80 4.27
C ILE A 173 -5.71 13.10 3.20
N ASP A 174 -5.20 13.01 1.98
CA ASP A 174 -5.89 12.35 0.89
C ASP A 174 -5.37 10.92 0.72
N ALA A 175 -6.18 9.95 1.12
CA ALA A 175 -5.90 8.54 0.99
C ALA A 175 -6.82 7.85 -0.04
N ARG A 176 -7.53 8.60 -0.87
CA ARG A 176 -8.48 8.05 -1.86
C ARG A 176 -7.82 7.09 -2.87
N HIS A 177 -6.52 7.24 -3.09
CA HIS A 177 -5.73 6.41 -4.01
C HIS A 177 -4.67 5.56 -3.29
N ASN A 178 -4.67 5.54 -1.95
CA ASN A 178 -3.67 4.87 -1.15
C ASN A 178 -4.01 3.38 -0.97
N GLY A 179 -3.24 2.51 -1.61
CA GLY A 179 -3.38 1.05 -1.54
C GLY A 179 -2.77 0.41 -0.29
N GLY A 180 -2.21 1.19 0.64
CA GLY A 180 -1.59 0.68 1.86
C GLY A 180 -0.07 0.62 1.79
N GLY A 181 0.52 -0.33 2.51
CA GLY A 181 1.97 -0.51 2.68
C GLY A 181 2.34 -0.74 4.14
N GLY A 182 3.36 -0.03 4.63
CA GLY A 182 3.85 -0.08 6.01
C GLY A 182 3.20 0.95 6.94
N LEU A 183 3.81 1.10 8.12
CA LEU A 183 3.32 2.00 9.18
C LEU A 183 4.19 3.27 9.32
N ALA A 184 5.34 3.33 8.69
CA ALA A 184 6.35 4.36 8.94
C ALA A 184 5.84 5.80 8.70
N GLU A 185 5.18 6.03 7.57
CA GLU A 185 4.65 7.34 7.20
C GLU A 185 3.52 7.79 8.11
N MET A 186 2.60 6.86 8.44
CA MET A 186 1.51 7.19 9.37
C MET A 186 2.03 7.47 10.78
N ASN A 187 3.12 6.82 11.22
CA ASN A 187 3.74 7.07 12.52
C ASN A 187 4.30 8.49 12.60
N GLN A 188 4.88 9.02 11.52
CA GLN A 188 5.31 10.41 11.46
C GLN A 188 4.13 11.37 11.60
N ILE A 189 3.00 11.07 10.93
CA ILE A 189 1.78 11.88 11.02
C ILE A 189 1.23 11.83 12.45
N PHE A 190 1.07 10.63 13.02
CA PHE A 190 0.54 10.45 14.38
C PHE A 190 1.37 11.20 15.42
N ALA A 191 2.68 11.19 15.32
CA ALA A 191 3.56 11.90 16.24
C ALA A 191 3.32 13.42 16.26
N GLN A 192 2.79 14.00 15.19
CA GLN A 192 2.53 15.44 15.08
C GLN A 192 1.10 15.82 15.45
N ILE A 193 0.13 14.92 15.28
CA ILE A 193 -1.29 15.27 15.47
C ILE A 193 -1.87 14.82 16.81
N PHE A 194 -1.25 13.87 17.52
CA PHE A 194 -1.67 13.47 18.86
C PHE A 194 -0.96 14.29 19.95
N ASP A 195 -1.65 14.57 21.04
CA ASP A 195 -1.15 15.33 22.20
C ASP A 195 -0.64 14.44 23.34
N LYS A 196 -1.05 13.17 23.36
CA LYS A 196 -0.71 12.17 24.38
C LYS A 196 -0.60 10.77 23.78
N PRO A 197 0.13 9.86 24.45
CA PRO A 197 0.17 8.47 24.03
C PRO A 197 -1.24 7.89 23.91
N THR A 198 -1.56 7.34 22.73
CA THR A 198 -2.91 6.89 22.40
C THR A 198 -2.87 5.54 21.70
N THR A 199 -3.59 4.54 22.23
CA THR A 199 -3.75 3.25 21.55
C THR A 199 -4.59 3.45 20.27
N LEU A 200 -4.02 3.04 19.14
CA LEU A 200 -4.61 3.22 17.82
C LEU A 200 -5.46 2.01 17.42
N VAL A 201 -4.86 0.84 17.33
CA VAL A 201 -5.49 -0.43 16.96
C VAL A 201 -4.81 -1.58 17.68
N THR A 202 -5.43 -2.77 17.61
CA THR A 202 -4.82 -4.03 18.05
C THR A 202 -4.45 -4.88 16.85
N MET A 203 -3.30 -5.54 16.91
CA MET A 203 -2.76 -6.42 15.89
C MET A 203 -2.43 -7.79 16.49
N ASP A 204 -3.01 -8.82 15.91
CA ASP A 204 -2.77 -10.22 16.29
C ASP A 204 -1.98 -10.92 15.19
N ILE A 205 -0.98 -11.72 15.58
CA ILE A 205 -0.26 -12.65 14.71
C ILE A 205 -0.22 -14.02 15.36
N ARG A 206 -0.27 -15.10 14.59
CA ARG A 206 -0.10 -16.43 15.14
C ARG A 206 1.30 -16.62 15.75
N GLU A 207 1.37 -17.10 16.99
CA GLU A 207 2.63 -17.35 17.67
C GLU A 207 3.54 -18.30 16.88
N ALA A 208 2.96 -19.37 16.30
CA ALA A 208 3.69 -20.33 15.48
C ALA A 208 4.35 -19.70 14.24
N VAL A 209 3.68 -18.71 13.63
CA VAL A 209 4.22 -17.98 12.47
C VAL A 209 5.38 -17.09 12.89
N GLU A 210 5.21 -16.32 13.97
CA GLU A 210 6.27 -15.45 14.48
C GLU A 210 7.49 -16.25 14.96
N LYS A 211 7.29 -17.42 15.60
CA LYS A 211 8.38 -18.32 15.98
C LYS A 211 9.13 -18.88 14.76
N LYS A 212 8.45 -19.18 13.67
CA LYS A 212 9.02 -19.77 12.46
C LYS A 212 9.73 -18.76 11.56
N HIS A 213 9.15 -17.58 11.38
CA HIS A 213 9.58 -16.59 10.39
C HIS A 213 10.18 -15.32 11.00
N GLY A 214 10.15 -15.19 12.34
CA GLY A 214 10.50 -13.96 13.04
C GLY A 214 9.31 -13.00 13.14
N THR A 215 9.47 -11.95 13.94
CA THR A 215 8.48 -10.88 14.05
C THR A 215 8.60 -9.92 12.87
N PRO A 216 7.48 -9.46 12.28
CA PRO A 216 7.51 -8.39 11.29
C PRO A 216 7.72 -7.00 11.91
N PHE A 217 7.77 -6.91 13.24
CA PHE A 217 7.93 -5.68 14.00
C PHE A 217 9.27 -5.69 14.73
N ASP A 218 9.89 -4.51 14.87
CA ASP A 218 11.03 -4.37 15.77
C ASP A 218 10.56 -4.73 17.21
N PRO A 219 11.20 -5.69 17.88
CA PRO A 219 10.83 -6.09 19.23
C PRO A 219 10.87 -4.94 20.25
N ASP A 220 11.75 -3.96 20.01
CA ASP A 220 11.99 -2.82 20.87
C ASP A 220 11.23 -1.55 20.40
N ASP A 221 10.39 -1.65 19.37
CA ASP A 221 9.59 -0.54 18.87
C ASP A 221 8.56 -0.10 19.94
N PRO A 222 8.70 1.09 20.53
CA PRO A 222 7.77 1.60 21.54
C PRO A 222 6.37 1.83 20.98
N LEU A 223 6.20 1.89 19.67
CA LEU A 223 4.93 2.07 18.99
C LEU A 223 4.15 0.76 18.85
N MET A 224 4.81 -0.40 19.03
CA MET A 224 4.22 -1.74 18.86
C MET A 224 4.19 -2.51 20.19
N ARG A 225 3.43 -1.98 21.16
CA ARG A 225 3.41 -2.49 22.53
C ARG A 225 2.78 -3.89 22.62
N LYS A 226 3.56 -4.90 23.04
CA LYS A 226 3.06 -6.24 23.33
C LYS A 226 2.10 -6.21 24.51
N VAL A 227 0.98 -6.92 24.39
CA VAL A 227 -0.06 -7.03 25.44
C VAL A 227 -0.55 -8.48 25.53
N ASP A 228 -1.28 -8.79 26.61
CA ASP A 228 -1.84 -10.13 26.78
C ASP A 228 -2.86 -10.48 25.69
N GLY A 229 -2.84 -11.73 25.27
CA GLY A 229 -3.70 -12.27 24.24
C GLY A 229 -3.94 -13.78 24.43
N PRO A 230 -4.69 -14.42 23.54
CA PRO A 230 -4.83 -15.88 23.54
C PRO A 230 -3.48 -16.57 23.43
N ALA A 231 -3.34 -17.75 24.05
CA ALA A 231 -2.06 -18.48 24.17
C ALA A 231 -1.37 -18.79 22.83
N THR A 232 -2.14 -18.85 21.71
CA THR A 232 -1.60 -19.13 20.36
C THR A 232 -1.38 -17.89 19.51
N ILE A 233 -1.57 -16.70 20.13
CA ILE A 233 -1.52 -15.41 19.46
C ILE A 233 -0.53 -14.50 20.17
N ILE A 234 0.31 -13.84 19.43
CA ILE A 234 1.07 -12.69 19.91
C ILE A 234 0.28 -11.44 19.55
N ARG A 235 -0.13 -10.72 20.57
CA ARG A 235 -0.95 -9.51 20.46
C ARG A 235 -0.10 -8.28 20.73
N ARG A 236 -0.26 -7.28 19.86
CA ARG A 236 0.34 -5.96 20.02
C ARG A 236 -0.71 -4.88 19.87
N GLN A 237 -0.48 -3.76 20.54
CA GLN A 237 -1.21 -2.52 20.31
C GLN A 237 -0.31 -1.55 19.58
N HIS A 238 -0.77 -1.03 18.45
CA HIS A 238 -0.13 0.12 17.82
C HIS A 238 -0.51 1.38 18.59
N VAL A 239 0.48 2.17 18.98
CA VAL A 239 0.34 3.32 19.87
C VAL A 239 0.91 4.56 19.18
N ALA A 240 0.14 5.64 19.11
CA ALA A 240 0.69 6.94 18.78
C ALA A 240 1.49 7.47 20.00
N VAL A 241 2.72 7.89 19.74
CA VAL A 241 3.57 8.58 20.72
C VAL A 241 3.85 9.99 20.18
N PRO A 242 3.41 11.06 20.87
CA PRO A 242 3.64 12.42 20.41
C PRO A 242 5.12 12.74 20.28
N ALA A 243 5.50 13.50 19.25
CA ALA A 243 6.82 14.06 19.15
C ALA A 243 7.12 14.97 20.35
N ALA A 244 8.39 14.98 20.81
CA ALA A 244 8.80 15.81 21.94
C ALA A 244 8.61 17.32 21.63
N GLN A 245 8.85 17.71 20.38
CA GLN A 245 8.60 19.08 19.93
C GLN A 245 7.10 19.29 19.73
N GLN A 246 6.58 20.40 20.25
CA GLN A 246 5.19 20.76 20.03
C GLN A 246 4.94 21.17 18.58
N SER A 247 3.78 20.72 18.06
CA SER A 247 3.30 21.07 16.74
C SER A 247 1.89 21.64 16.84
N GLY A 248 1.60 22.73 16.12
CA GLY A 248 0.24 23.28 16.01
C GLY A 248 -0.76 22.33 15.35
N LEU A 249 -0.26 21.27 14.70
CA LEU A 249 -1.09 20.21 14.12
C LEU A 249 -1.86 19.41 15.20
N ARG A 250 -1.44 19.47 16.47
CA ARG A 250 -2.19 18.86 17.59
C ARG A 250 -3.58 19.47 17.75
N ASP A 251 -3.68 20.78 17.53
CA ASP A 251 -4.94 21.55 17.61
C ASP A 251 -5.66 21.66 16.26
N ALA A 252 -5.02 21.27 15.17
CA ALA A 252 -5.60 21.34 13.84
C ALA A 252 -6.80 20.40 13.68
N LYS A 253 -7.82 20.83 12.93
CA LYS A 253 -8.85 19.95 12.42
C LYS A 253 -8.23 19.00 11.40
N VAL A 254 -8.40 17.69 11.56
CA VAL A 254 -7.89 16.71 10.60
C VAL A 254 -9.04 16.11 9.82
N TYR A 255 -8.88 16.06 8.50
CA TYR A 255 -9.79 15.41 7.57
C TYR A 255 -9.05 14.32 6.82
N LEU A 256 -9.63 13.13 6.75
CA LEU A 256 -9.10 12.01 5.96
C LEU A 256 -10.05 11.71 4.80
N LEU A 257 -9.57 11.84 3.58
CA LEU A 257 -10.36 11.53 2.39
C LEU A 257 -10.20 10.06 2.03
N THR A 258 -11.32 9.35 1.88
CA THR A 258 -11.35 7.91 1.64
C THR A 258 -12.16 7.53 0.39
N SER A 259 -11.82 6.40 -0.21
CA SER A 259 -12.57 5.78 -1.29
C SER A 259 -12.50 4.26 -1.18
N LYS A 260 -13.19 3.53 -2.06
CA LYS A 260 -13.07 2.06 -2.17
C LYS A 260 -11.66 1.58 -2.50
N ARG A 261 -10.77 2.46 -2.96
CA ARG A 261 -9.36 2.18 -3.26
C ARG A 261 -8.44 2.41 -2.06
N THR A 262 -8.92 3.08 -1.01
CA THR A 262 -8.23 3.18 0.28
C THR A 262 -8.18 1.79 0.89
N PHE A 263 -6.97 1.20 1.03
CA PHE A 263 -6.85 -0.21 1.35
C PHE A 263 -5.73 -0.52 2.35
N SER A 264 -5.85 -1.63 3.11
CA SER A 264 -4.79 -2.18 3.97
C SER A 264 -4.28 -1.15 5.00
N ALA A 265 -2.99 -0.78 5.00
CA ALA A 265 -2.42 0.20 5.94
C ALA A 265 -3.11 1.58 5.88
N ALA A 266 -3.68 1.98 4.73
CA ALA A 266 -4.50 3.19 4.68
C ALA A 266 -5.84 3.05 5.41
N GLU A 267 -6.37 1.83 5.50
CA GLU A 267 -7.55 1.54 6.34
C GLU A 267 -7.20 1.47 7.82
N HIS A 268 -6.00 0.98 8.15
CA HIS A 268 -5.44 1.06 9.50
C HIS A 268 -5.38 2.53 9.97
N LEU A 269 -4.84 3.44 9.13
CA LEU A 269 -4.87 4.88 9.38
C LEU A 269 -6.31 5.37 9.56
N SER A 270 -7.23 4.94 8.69
CA SER A 270 -8.65 5.33 8.74
C SER A 270 -9.32 4.91 10.03
N LEU A 271 -9.19 3.64 10.45
CA LEU A 271 -9.75 3.17 11.71
C LEU A 271 -9.13 3.88 12.91
N ALA A 272 -7.79 4.01 12.94
CA ALA A 272 -7.07 4.68 14.02
C ALA A 272 -7.58 6.11 14.25
N LEU A 273 -7.69 6.89 13.19
CA LEU A 273 -8.15 8.28 13.26
C LEU A 273 -9.64 8.38 13.61
N LYS A 274 -10.49 7.49 13.05
CA LYS A 274 -11.93 7.47 13.33
C LYS A 274 -12.23 7.12 14.78
N ARG A 275 -11.71 5.97 15.29
CA ARG A 275 -12.02 5.53 16.65
C ARG A 275 -11.49 6.48 17.74
N THR A 276 -10.36 7.12 17.48
CA THR A 276 -9.79 8.12 18.40
C THR A 276 -10.44 9.50 18.24
N LYS A 277 -11.36 9.66 17.29
CA LYS A 277 -12.00 10.94 16.93
C LYS A 277 -10.98 12.03 16.58
N ARG A 278 -9.80 11.62 16.09
CA ARG A 278 -8.75 12.58 15.74
C ARG A 278 -8.94 13.19 14.36
N ALA A 279 -9.62 12.49 13.46
CA ALA A 279 -10.01 13.03 12.16
C ALA A 279 -11.48 12.77 11.86
N THR A 280 -12.03 13.60 10.97
CA THR A 280 -13.30 13.33 10.28
C THR A 280 -12.99 12.62 8.97
N LEU A 281 -13.52 11.43 8.77
CA LEU A 281 -13.41 10.67 7.52
C LEU A 281 -14.47 11.13 6.53
N ILE A 282 -14.07 11.47 5.30
CA ILE A 282 -14.94 12.04 4.27
C ILE A 282 -14.76 11.24 2.97
N GLY A 283 -15.85 10.81 2.37
CA GLY A 283 -15.82 10.08 1.10
C GLY A 283 -16.65 8.81 1.10
N GLU A 284 -16.07 7.73 0.63
CA GLU A 284 -16.69 6.40 0.58
C GLU A 284 -16.08 5.45 1.63
N ALA A 285 -16.80 4.36 1.92
CA ALA A 285 -16.22 3.26 2.69
C ALA A 285 -14.96 2.71 1.98
N THR A 286 -13.97 2.32 2.77
CA THR A 286 -12.70 1.80 2.28
C THR A 286 -12.82 0.38 1.71
N GLY A 287 -11.74 -0.19 1.19
CA GLY A 287 -11.78 -1.42 0.39
C GLY A 287 -12.00 -2.72 1.16
N GLY A 288 -11.70 -2.79 2.46
CA GLY A 288 -12.01 -3.95 3.30
C GLY A 288 -10.89 -4.99 3.42
N GLY A 289 -9.63 -4.56 3.58
CA GLY A 289 -8.48 -5.45 3.82
C GLY A 289 -7.83 -5.18 5.17
N ALA A 290 -8.20 -5.96 6.19
CA ALA A 290 -7.70 -5.78 7.56
C ALA A 290 -6.61 -6.77 7.96
N HIS A 291 -6.41 -7.80 7.15
CA HIS A 291 -5.41 -8.80 7.42
C HIS A 291 -4.05 -8.39 6.84
N PHE A 292 -2.99 -8.53 7.62
CA PHE A 292 -1.64 -8.22 7.18
C PHE A 292 -0.79 -9.48 6.98
N GLY A 293 0.20 -9.38 6.12
CA GLY A 293 1.05 -10.50 5.76
C GLY A 293 2.15 -10.09 4.80
N GLY A 294 2.51 -11.00 3.92
CA GLY A 294 3.54 -10.77 2.94
C GLY A 294 3.30 -11.47 1.62
N MET A 295 3.86 -10.91 0.56
CA MET A 295 3.95 -11.54 -0.74
C MET A 295 5.09 -12.57 -0.72
N GLY A 296 4.81 -13.80 -1.09
CA GLY A 296 5.81 -14.86 -1.23
C GLY A 296 5.72 -15.55 -2.59
N PRO A 297 6.82 -16.15 -3.08
CA PRO A 297 6.81 -16.95 -4.31
C PRO A 297 5.98 -18.22 -4.10
N MET A 298 5.27 -18.63 -5.16
CA MET A 298 4.53 -19.87 -5.23
C MET A 298 5.04 -20.63 -6.47
N GLY A 299 6.12 -21.38 -6.31
CA GLY A 299 6.83 -22.01 -7.42
C GLY A 299 7.39 -21.00 -8.42
N LYS A 300 7.45 -21.41 -9.69
CA LYS A 300 7.92 -20.58 -10.78
C LYS A 300 6.78 -19.77 -11.40
N GLY A 301 7.00 -18.47 -11.54
CA GLY A 301 6.08 -17.60 -12.26
C GLY A 301 4.83 -17.16 -11.51
N TYR A 302 4.64 -17.57 -10.26
CA TYR A 302 3.52 -17.17 -9.41
C TYR A 302 3.98 -16.64 -8.05
N ALA A 303 3.13 -15.81 -7.45
CA ALA A 303 3.30 -15.32 -6.08
C ALA A 303 1.94 -15.20 -5.40
N ALA A 304 1.90 -15.29 -4.08
CA ALA A 304 0.67 -15.05 -3.33
C ALA A 304 0.95 -14.17 -2.11
N PHE A 305 -0.01 -13.30 -1.81
CA PHE A 305 -0.05 -12.64 -0.52
C PHE A 305 -0.75 -13.58 0.48
N VAL A 306 -0.03 -13.96 1.54
CA VAL A 306 -0.58 -14.83 2.59
C VAL A 306 -0.75 -14.02 3.87
N PRO A 307 -1.99 -13.76 4.30
CA PRO A 307 -2.28 -13.10 5.57
C PRO A 307 -1.82 -13.92 6.76
N VAL A 308 -0.96 -13.36 7.60
CA VAL A 308 -0.43 -14.01 8.80
C VAL A 308 -0.94 -13.40 10.10
N GLY A 309 -1.55 -12.22 10.02
CA GLY A 309 -2.10 -11.50 11.13
C GLY A 309 -3.32 -10.68 10.76
N ARG A 310 -3.98 -10.12 11.77
CA ARG A 310 -5.16 -9.28 11.62
C ARG A 310 -5.07 -8.02 12.43
N THR A 311 -5.74 -6.97 11.97
CA THR A 311 -5.89 -5.72 12.69
C THR A 311 -7.35 -5.48 13.04
N PHE A 312 -7.61 -4.92 14.21
CA PHE A 312 -8.97 -4.66 14.67
C PHE A 312 -9.03 -3.53 15.71
N ASP A 313 -10.24 -3.02 15.92
CA ASP A 313 -10.54 -2.03 16.94
C ASP A 313 -10.44 -2.65 18.35
N PRO A 314 -9.57 -2.13 19.25
CA PRO A 314 -9.41 -2.64 20.60
C PRO A 314 -10.66 -2.53 21.47
N ASP A 315 -11.55 -1.58 21.20
CA ASP A 315 -12.73 -1.31 22.03
C ASP A 315 -13.89 -2.26 21.69
N THR A 316 -14.02 -2.61 20.41
CA THR A 316 -15.13 -3.43 19.91
C THR A 316 -14.72 -4.85 19.52
N GLY A 317 -13.43 -5.12 19.34
CA GLY A 317 -12.91 -6.37 18.80
C GLY A 317 -13.23 -6.59 17.31
N LYS A 318 -13.87 -5.62 16.64
CA LYS A 318 -14.29 -5.73 15.24
C LYS A 318 -13.16 -5.30 14.29
N SER A 319 -13.00 -6.08 13.23
CA SER A 319 -12.17 -5.76 12.08
C SER A 319 -12.99 -5.10 10.97
N TRP A 320 -12.33 -4.50 10.01
CA TRP A 320 -12.95 -3.96 8.79
C TRP A 320 -12.81 -4.91 7.59
N GLU A 321 -12.35 -6.14 7.81
CA GLU A 321 -12.22 -7.14 6.73
C GLU A 321 -13.53 -7.33 5.98
N GLY A 322 -13.50 -7.22 4.66
CA GLY A 322 -14.64 -7.37 3.76
C GLY A 322 -15.67 -6.22 3.78
N THR A 323 -15.62 -5.32 4.77
CA THR A 323 -16.60 -4.24 4.92
C THR A 323 -16.05 -2.84 4.69
N GLY A 324 -14.73 -2.68 4.91
CA GLY A 324 -14.08 -1.37 4.94
C GLY A 324 -14.41 -0.56 6.20
N VAL A 325 -13.76 0.60 6.30
CA VAL A 325 -14.04 1.61 7.32
C VAL A 325 -15.01 2.62 6.72
N ALA A 326 -16.20 2.71 7.27
CA ALA A 326 -17.21 3.68 6.81
C ALA A 326 -16.77 5.12 7.12
N PRO A 327 -16.99 6.10 6.21
CA PRO A 327 -16.71 7.51 6.48
C PRO A 327 -17.67 8.09 7.54
N ASP A 328 -17.32 9.25 8.09
CA ASP A 328 -18.22 10.04 8.96
C ASP A 328 -19.13 10.92 8.12
N VAL A 329 -18.62 11.41 6.98
CA VAL A 329 -19.36 12.18 6.00
C VAL A 329 -19.34 11.42 4.67
N ALA A 330 -20.43 10.74 4.36
CA ALA A 330 -20.57 9.93 3.15
C ALA A 330 -20.88 10.82 1.94
N VAL A 331 -19.94 10.89 1.01
CA VAL A 331 -20.07 11.57 -0.29
C VAL A 331 -19.31 10.76 -1.35
N PRO A 332 -19.60 10.92 -2.65
CA PRO A 332 -18.78 10.35 -3.71
C PRO A 332 -17.31 10.75 -3.54
N ALA A 333 -16.39 9.84 -3.84
CA ALA A 333 -14.96 10.06 -3.61
C ALA A 333 -14.42 11.32 -4.33
N ASP A 334 -14.92 11.63 -5.51
CA ASP A 334 -14.56 12.84 -6.27
C ASP A 334 -15.05 14.15 -5.62
N LYS A 335 -16.02 14.08 -4.69
CA LYS A 335 -16.55 15.22 -3.92
C LYS A 335 -15.95 15.36 -2.53
N ALA A 336 -15.14 14.39 -2.09
CA ALA A 336 -14.60 14.37 -0.74
C ALA A 336 -13.71 15.59 -0.43
N LEU A 337 -12.91 16.06 -1.39
CA LEU A 337 -12.08 17.25 -1.20
C LEU A 337 -12.91 18.53 -1.12
N ASP A 338 -13.96 18.68 -1.95
CA ASP A 338 -14.88 19.83 -1.88
C ASP A 338 -15.52 19.92 -0.48
N GLU A 339 -15.99 18.79 0.05
CA GLU A 339 -16.61 18.75 1.36
C GLU A 339 -15.61 19.02 2.50
N ALA A 340 -14.38 18.51 2.40
CA ALA A 340 -13.32 18.81 3.36
C ALA A 340 -12.97 20.30 3.40
N LEU A 341 -12.86 20.95 2.23
CA LEU A 341 -12.62 22.39 2.11
C LEU A 341 -13.75 23.21 2.72
N LYS A 342 -14.99 22.84 2.44
CA LYS A 342 -16.19 23.46 3.03
C LYS A 342 -16.17 23.35 4.57
N LEU A 343 -15.86 22.16 5.13
CA LEU A 343 -15.74 21.96 6.58
C LEU A 343 -14.55 22.73 7.20
N ALA A 344 -13.52 22.99 6.39
CA ALA A 344 -12.39 23.84 6.76
C ALA A 344 -12.68 25.35 6.62
N GLY A 345 -13.87 25.73 6.11
CA GLY A 345 -14.26 27.13 5.91
C GLY A 345 -13.74 27.75 4.61
N VAL A 346 -13.35 26.94 3.63
CA VAL A 346 -12.83 27.37 2.32
C VAL A 346 -13.95 27.28 1.29
N THR A 347 -14.13 28.33 0.50
CA THR A 347 -15.20 28.40 -0.53
C THR A 347 -14.75 27.91 -1.92
N ALA A 348 -13.44 27.71 -2.13
CA ALA A 348 -12.91 27.18 -3.38
C ALA A 348 -13.30 25.71 -3.58
N THR A 349 -13.47 25.29 -4.85
CA THR A 349 -13.62 23.88 -5.19
C THR A 349 -12.27 23.14 -5.05
N GLY A 350 -12.30 21.82 -4.85
CA GLY A 350 -11.10 21.01 -4.77
C GLY A 350 -10.20 21.13 -6.01
N GLU A 351 -10.81 21.17 -7.20
CA GLU A 351 -10.07 21.34 -8.45
C GLU A 351 -9.33 22.70 -8.49
N SER A 352 -10.03 23.78 -8.16
CA SER A 352 -9.43 25.13 -8.11
C SER A 352 -8.33 25.21 -7.05
N ALA A 353 -8.56 24.64 -5.85
CA ALA A 353 -7.59 24.63 -4.78
C ALA A 353 -6.33 23.83 -5.13
N LEU A 354 -6.48 22.68 -5.79
CA LEU A 354 -5.34 21.86 -6.25
C LEU A 354 -4.54 22.54 -7.37
N THR A 355 -5.16 23.38 -8.20
CA THR A 355 -4.47 24.16 -9.24
C THR A 355 -3.61 25.27 -8.63
N SER A 356 -4.03 25.82 -7.50
CA SER A 356 -3.30 26.87 -6.75
C SER A 356 -2.46 26.34 -5.59
N LEU A 357 -2.22 25.03 -5.51
CA LEU A 357 -1.41 24.41 -4.48
C LEU A 357 0.01 24.98 -4.46
N HIS A 358 0.50 25.45 -3.31
CA HIS A 358 1.82 26.11 -3.13
C HIS A 358 2.49 25.75 -1.79
#